data_8065f5cf90f1cfa8d22a1c94c19bec39
#
_entry.id   8065f5cf90f1cfa8d22a1c94c19bec39
#
_cell.length_a   1.000
_cell.length_b   1.000
_cell.length_c   1.000
_cell.angle_alpha   90.00
_cell.angle_beta   90.00
_cell.angle_gamma   90.00
#
_symmetry.space_group_name_H-M   'P 1'
#
loop_
_entity.id
_entity.type
_entity.pdbx_description
1 polymer ?
#
loop_
_entity_poly.entity_id
_entity_poly.type
_entity_poly.pdbx_seq_one_letter_code
_entity_poly.pdbx_strand_id
1 'polypeptide(L)'
;VTLKNVSANTVPEMKFPDAPHSLKMACGENPKRVYSSRAPSTRMGNVAGYRNARIGAENYKEQLESDPSHRDIRNETLAGVLDGEILVHNHCYRADEMATMINIGEEFGYKISTFHHGVEAYKIADLLADEGICAALWADWWGFKHEAYDMTIANIAIVDQAREGTG
;
A
#
# COMPACT_ATOMS: atom_id res chain seq x y z
N VAL A 1 -6.32 -10.03 -4.81
CA VAL A 1 -6.23 -11.36 -5.47
C VAL A 1 -6.90 -11.28 -6.84
N THR A 2 -6.18 -11.70 -7.89
CA THR A 2 -6.74 -11.83 -9.23
C THR A 2 -7.25 -13.25 -9.42
N LEU A 3 -8.53 -13.37 -9.72
CA LEU A 3 -9.21 -14.67 -9.86
C LEU A 3 -9.77 -14.86 -11.27
N LYS A 4 -9.77 -16.09 -11.73
CA LYS A 4 -10.51 -16.50 -12.93
C LYS A 4 -11.99 -16.61 -12.59
N ASN A 5 -12.86 -16.19 -13.51
CA ASN A 5 -14.30 -16.44 -13.40
C ASN A 5 -14.61 -17.86 -13.96
N VAL A 6 -14.35 -18.88 -13.16
CA VAL A 6 -14.53 -20.30 -13.51
C VAL A 6 -15.27 -21.02 -12.40
N SER A 7 -15.93 -22.12 -12.74
CA SER A 7 -16.46 -23.05 -11.75
C SER A 7 -15.29 -23.78 -11.09
N ALA A 8 -15.15 -23.63 -9.78
CA ALA A 8 -14.08 -24.23 -9.00
C ALA A 8 -14.52 -24.51 -7.57
N ASN A 9 -13.91 -25.48 -6.92
CA ASN A 9 -14.22 -25.87 -5.55
C ASN A 9 -13.27 -25.25 -4.52
N THR A 10 -12.10 -24.78 -4.97
CA THR A 10 -11.05 -24.26 -4.09
C THR A 10 -10.48 -22.94 -4.63
N VAL A 11 -9.93 -22.13 -3.72
CA VAL A 11 -9.27 -20.86 -4.09
C VAL A 11 -8.07 -21.05 -5.02
N PRO A 12 -7.19 -22.03 -4.83
CA PRO A 12 -6.09 -22.30 -5.76
C PRO A 12 -6.54 -22.53 -7.21
N GLU A 13 -7.64 -23.24 -7.42
CA GLU A 13 -8.20 -23.47 -8.77
C GLU A 13 -8.69 -22.18 -9.42
N MET A 14 -9.20 -21.24 -8.62
CA MET A 14 -9.68 -19.95 -9.09
C MET A 14 -8.54 -18.95 -9.30
N LYS A 15 -7.40 -19.13 -8.67
CA LYS A 15 -6.28 -18.18 -8.76
C LYS A 15 -5.85 -18.03 -10.21
N PHE A 16 -5.64 -16.78 -10.65
CA PHE A 16 -5.07 -16.53 -11.98
C PHE A 16 -3.61 -17.00 -12.00
N PRO A 17 -3.18 -17.79 -13.00
CA PRO A 17 -1.80 -18.25 -13.09
C PRO A 17 -0.82 -17.07 -13.06
N ASP A 18 0.28 -17.24 -12.36
CA ASP A 18 1.39 -16.29 -12.27
C ASP A 18 1.02 -14.87 -11.78
N ALA A 19 -0.21 -14.70 -11.25
CA ALA A 19 -0.59 -13.43 -10.63
C ALA A 19 0.29 -13.17 -9.40
N PRO A 20 0.96 -12.00 -9.33
CA PRO A 20 1.83 -11.67 -8.21
C PRO A 20 1.04 -11.62 -6.89
N HIS A 21 1.69 -12.00 -5.81
CA HIS A 21 1.15 -11.78 -4.48
C HIS A 21 1.18 -10.29 -4.13
N SER A 22 0.19 -9.84 -3.38
CA SER A 22 0.16 -8.46 -2.92
C SER A 22 -0.35 -8.35 -1.49
N LEU A 23 0.22 -7.40 -0.75
CA LEU A 23 -0.20 -6.97 0.56
C LEU A 23 -1.03 -5.70 0.42
N LYS A 24 -2.26 -5.68 0.94
CA LYS A 24 -3.07 -4.47 1.06
C LYS A 24 -2.81 -3.80 2.39
N MET A 25 -2.39 -2.54 2.34
CA MET A 25 -2.21 -1.67 3.49
C MET A 25 -3.20 -0.51 3.46
N ALA A 26 -3.29 0.24 4.55
CA ALA A 26 -4.07 1.46 4.62
C ALA A 26 -3.37 2.51 5.49
N CYS A 27 -3.37 3.76 5.02
CA CYS A 27 -3.00 4.93 5.81
C CYS A 27 -4.23 5.77 6.17
N GLY A 28 -4.03 6.89 6.85
CA GLY A 28 -5.04 7.89 7.09
C GLY A 28 -6.03 7.55 8.19
N GLU A 29 -7.26 8.00 7.99
CA GLU A 29 -8.28 7.87 9.03
C GLU A 29 -8.82 6.44 9.21
N ASN A 30 -8.77 5.61 8.16
CA ASN A 30 -9.36 4.29 8.24
C ASN A 30 -8.75 3.42 9.36
N PRO A 31 -7.42 3.21 9.42
CA PRO A 31 -6.83 2.45 10.51
C PRO A 31 -7.08 3.10 11.88
N LYS A 32 -6.89 4.42 12.00
CA LYS A 32 -7.05 5.11 13.28
C LYS A 32 -8.50 5.07 13.79
N ARG A 33 -9.49 5.13 12.88
CA ARG A 33 -10.91 5.10 13.25
C ARG A 33 -11.36 3.72 13.72
N VAL A 34 -10.92 2.67 13.03
CA VAL A 34 -11.25 1.27 13.38
C VAL A 34 -10.66 0.90 14.74
N TYR A 35 -9.46 1.43 15.05
CA TYR A 35 -8.75 1.13 16.29
C TYR A 35 -8.73 2.31 17.27
N SER A 36 -9.82 3.06 17.36
CA SER A 36 -9.91 4.29 18.17
C SER A 36 -9.63 4.09 19.67
N SER A 37 -9.86 2.89 20.19
CA SER A 37 -9.61 2.54 21.61
C SER A 37 -8.23 1.92 21.88
N ARG A 38 -7.43 1.71 20.84
CA ARG A 38 -6.06 1.14 20.92
C ARG A 38 -5.21 1.65 19.75
N ALA A 39 -3.91 1.38 19.77
CA ALA A 39 -3.06 1.67 18.62
C ALA A 39 -3.64 1.03 17.32
N PRO A 40 -3.62 1.77 16.19
CA PRO A 40 -2.89 3.03 15.97
C PRO A 40 -3.63 4.35 16.29
N SER A 41 -4.81 4.41 16.75
CA SER A 41 -5.69 5.54 17.13
C SER A 41 -5.39 6.97 16.59
N THR A 42 -4.18 7.22 16.07
CA THR A 42 -3.71 8.47 15.47
C THR A 42 -2.94 8.22 14.18
N ARG A 43 -2.74 9.26 13.34
CA ARG A 43 -1.87 9.17 12.15
C ARG A 43 -0.41 8.86 12.51
N MET A 44 0.11 9.47 13.57
CA MET A 44 1.45 9.11 14.09
C MET A 44 1.50 7.65 14.56
N GLY A 45 0.44 7.15 15.18
CA GLY A 45 0.30 5.75 15.54
C GLY A 45 0.30 4.81 14.34
N ASN A 46 -0.30 5.21 13.21
CA ASN A 46 -0.20 4.47 11.95
C ASN A 46 1.27 4.33 11.52
N VAL A 47 2.00 5.45 11.45
CA VAL A 47 3.40 5.49 11.03
C VAL A 47 4.30 4.65 11.95
N ALA A 48 4.12 4.77 13.27
CA ALA A 48 4.83 3.93 14.24
C ALA A 48 4.52 2.44 14.04
N GLY A 49 3.25 2.11 13.77
CA GLY A 49 2.82 0.73 13.50
C GLY A 49 3.46 0.14 12.24
N TYR A 50 3.58 0.93 11.18
CA TYR A 50 4.23 0.49 9.94
C TYR A 50 5.71 0.20 10.16
N ARG A 51 6.43 1.10 10.82
CA ARG A 51 7.85 0.89 11.15
C ARG A 51 8.05 -0.32 12.04
N ASN A 52 7.28 -0.46 13.12
CA ASN A 52 7.37 -1.63 14.00
C ASN A 52 7.11 -2.94 13.26
N ALA A 53 6.17 -2.95 12.31
CA ALA A 53 5.90 -4.14 11.51
C ALA A 53 7.08 -4.48 10.58
N ARG A 54 7.78 -3.48 10.02
CA ARG A 54 8.98 -3.70 9.17
C ARG A 54 10.19 -4.17 10.00
N ILE A 55 10.44 -3.55 11.14
CA ILE A 55 11.47 -4.00 12.10
C ILE A 55 11.22 -5.46 12.51
N GLY A 56 9.96 -5.84 12.75
CA GLY A 56 9.61 -7.23 13.04
C GLY A 56 9.95 -8.18 11.89
N ALA A 57 9.75 -7.74 10.64
CA ALA A 57 10.12 -8.53 9.47
C ALA A 57 11.64 -8.66 9.27
N GLU A 58 12.40 -7.60 9.51
CA GLU A 58 13.86 -7.63 9.48
C GLU A 58 14.41 -8.62 10.53
N ASN A 59 13.95 -8.53 11.78
CA ASN A 59 14.32 -9.45 12.85
C ASN A 59 13.96 -10.90 12.49
N TYR A 60 12.82 -11.12 11.84
CA TYR A 60 12.43 -12.44 11.37
C TYR A 60 13.37 -12.97 10.29
N LYS A 61 13.82 -12.15 9.35
CA LYS A 61 14.81 -12.54 8.34
C LYS A 61 16.14 -12.92 8.97
N GLU A 62 16.61 -12.17 9.97
CA GLU A 62 17.82 -12.52 10.74
C GLU A 62 17.66 -13.85 11.48
N GLN A 63 16.49 -14.14 12.05
CA GLN A 63 16.21 -15.42 12.69
C GLN A 63 16.26 -16.60 11.71
N LEU A 64 15.77 -16.42 10.47
CA LEU A 64 15.83 -17.46 9.45
C LEU A 64 17.27 -17.83 9.04
N GLU A 65 18.23 -16.90 9.16
CA GLU A 65 19.65 -17.21 8.91
C GLU A 65 20.19 -18.22 9.92
N SER A 66 19.74 -18.17 11.17
CA SER A 66 20.16 -19.07 12.26
C SER A 66 19.30 -20.33 12.38
N ASP A 67 18.00 -20.23 12.08
CA ASP A 67 17.04 -21.33 12.10
C ASP A 67 16.10 -21.23 10.88
N PRO A 68 16.46 -21.87 9.75
CA PRO A 68 15.63 -21.88 8.53
C PRO A 68 14.27 -22.58 8.70
N SER A 69 14.04 -23.29 9.80
CA SER A 69 12.77 -23.94 10.10
C SER A 69 11.82 -23.04 10.91
N HIS A 70 12.28 -21.89 11.38
CA HIS A 70 11.46 -20.94 12.13
C HIS A 70 10.28 -20.41 11.30
N ARG A 71 9.09 -20.41 11.88
CA ARG A 71 7.88 -19.98 11.21
C ARG A 71 7.14 -18.89 12.00
N ASP A 72 6.95 -17.75 11.36
CA ASP A 72 6.05 -16.68 11.80
C ASP A 72 5.25 -16.19 10.59
N ILE A 73 4.03 -16.69 10.43
CA ILE A 73 3.17 -16.42 9.27
C ILE A 73 2.96 -14.92 9.02
N ARG A 74 2.91 -14.12 10.09
CA ARG A 74 2.75 -12.68 9.98
C ARG A 74 4.00 -12.03 9.37
N ASN A 75 5.16 -12.38 9.90
CA ASN A 75 6.42 -11.81 9.45
C ASN A 75 6.90 -12.42 8.13
N GLU A 76 6.53 -13.66 7.78
CA GLU A 76 6.77 -14.25 6.45
C GLU A 76 6.23 -13.36 5.33
N THR A 77 4.97 -12.88 5.45
CA THR A 77 4.38 -11.99 4.44
C THR A 77 5.12 -10.65 4.37
N LEU A 78 5.51 -10.10 5.50
CA LEU A 78 6.23 -8.82 5.56
C LEU A 78 7.67 -8.96 5.07
N ALA A 79 8.34 -10.09 5.33
CA ALA A 79 9.64 -10.42 4.76
C ALA A 79 9.57 -10.48 3.22
N GLY A 80 8.57 -11.15 2.66
CA GLY A 80 8.35 -11.17 1.21
C GLY A 80 8.10 -9.78 0.59
N VAL A 81 7.57 -8.82 1.36
CA VAL A 81 7.50 -7.40 0.94
C VAL A 81 8.89 -6.79 0.90
N LEU A 82 9.74 -7.01 1.93
CA LEU A 82 11.11 -6.50 1.97
C LEU A 82 11.99 -7.12 0.88
N ASP A 83 11.72 -8.37 0.49
CA ASP A 83 12.41 -9.06 -0.60
C ASP A 83 11.90 -8.67 -2.00
N GLY A 84 10.82 -7.88 -2.09
CA GLY A 84 10.21 -7.46 -3.35
C GLY A 84 9.35 -8.55 -4.03
N GLU A 85 9.13 -9.68 -3.38
CA GLU A 85 8.29 -10.78 -3.88
C GLU A 85 6.79 -10.49 -3.77
N ILE A 86 6.43 -9.65 -2.79
CA ILE A 86 5.04 -9.28 -2.50
C ILE A 86 4.86 -7.79 -2.77
N LEU A 87 4.00 -7.47 -3.73
CA LEU A 87 3.67 -6.10 -4.10
C LEU A 87 2.89 -5.39 -3.00
N VAL A 88 3.14 -4.11 -2.79
CA VAL A 88 2.42 -3.30 -1.81
C VAL A 88 1.36 -2.44 -2.49
N HIS A 89 0.11 -2.66 -2.13
CA HIS A 89 -1.03 -1.84 -2.50
C HIS A 89 -1.51 -1.06 -1.27
N ASN A 90 -1.38 0.26 -1.29
CA ASN A 90 -1.67 1.08 -0.13
C ASN A 90 -2.88 2.00 -0.36
N HIS A 91 -3.93 1.84 0.45
CA HIS A 91 -5.02 2.80 0.50
C HIS A 91 -4.53 4.08 1.18
N CYS A 92 -4.59 5.21 0.46
CA CYS A 92 -4.22 6.52 0.98
C CYS A 92 -4.96 7.60 0.20
N TYR A 93 -5.48 8.63 0.88
CA TYR A 93 -6.16 9.74 0.22
C TYR A 93 -5.29 10.97 0.08
N ARG A 94 -4.58 11.34 1.14
CA ARG A 94 -3.85 12.60 1.25
C ARG A 94 -2.45 12.51 0.66
N ALA A 95 -2.02 13.59 0.00
CA ALA A 95 -0.70 13.69 -0.60
C ALA A 95 0.44 13.57 0.43
N ASP A 96 0.29 14.23 1.59
CA ASP A 96 1.29 14.18 2.66
C ASP A 96 1.46 12.77 3.27
N GLU A 97 0.37 12.01 3.34
CA GLU A 97 0.43 10.62 3.83
C GLU A 97 1.00 9.67 2.77
N MET A 98 0.67 9.86 1.49
CA MET A 98 1.28 9.10 0.40
C MET A 98 2.79 9.31 0.35
N ALA A 99 3.26 10.56 0.41
CA ALA A 99 4.69 10.88 0.47
C ALA A 99 5.36 10.26 1.71
N THR A 100 4.71 10.31 2.88
CA THR A 100 5.20 9.65 4.09
C THR A 100 5.36 8.14 3.91
N MET A 101 4.41 7.49 3.23
CA MET A 101 4.49 6.05 2.96
C MET A 101 5.60 5.70 1.96
N ILE A 102 5.88 6.56 0.98
CA ILE A 102 7.02 6.43 0.07
C ILE A 102 8.33 6.47 0.87
N ASN A 103 8.51 7.48 1.73
CA ASN A 103 9.70 7.60 2.57
C ASN A 103 9.90 6.38 3.51
N ILE A 104 8.82 5.79 4.01
CA ILE A 104 8.91 4.54 4.79
C ILE A 104 9.33 3.38 3.90
N GLY A 105 8.87 3.33 2.66
CA GLY A 105 9.33 2.36 1.68
C GLY A 105 10.83 2.46 1.43
N GLU A 106 11.35 3.66 1.24
CA GLU A 106 12.78 3.94 1.09
C GLU A 106 13.58 3.55 2.34
N GLU A 107 13.08 3.92 3.54
CA GLU A 107 13.72 3.61 4.83
C GLU A 107 13.94 2.10 5.03
N PHE A 108 13.02 1.25 4.55
CA PHE A 108 13.06 -0.20 4.72
C PHE A 108 13.34 -0.98 3.41
N GLY A 109 13.67 -0.29 2.33
CA GLY A 109 14.08 -0.90 1.07
C GLY A 109 12.96 -1.61 0.29
N TYR A 110 11.70 -1.25 0.48
CA TYR A 110 10.59 -1.78 -0.32
C TYR A 110 9.87 -0.70 -1.12
N LYS A 111 9.20 -1.09 -2.21
CA LYS A 111 8.43 -0.16 -3.03
C LYS A 111 6.93 -0.34 -2.85
N ILE A 112 6.20 0.78 -2.89
CA ILE A 112 4.75 0.78 -3.04
C ILE A 112 4.46 0.64 -4.53
N SER A 113 3.68 -0.37 -4.91
CA SER A 113 3.29 -0.59 -6.30
C SER A 113 2.15 0.32 -6.72
N THR A 114 1.17 0.53 -5.82
CA THR A 114 -0.03 1.29 -6.15
C THR A 114 -0.63 1.96 -4.93
N PHE A 115 -0.95 3.25 -5.07
CA PHE A 115 -1.89 3.89 -4.16
C PHE A 115 -3.32 3.74 -4.65
N HIS A 116 -4.22 3.39 -3.75
CA HIS A 116 -5.64 3.28 -4.01
C HIS A 116 -6.39 4.49 -3.46
N HIS A 117 -7.35 4.97 -4.23
CA HIS A 117 -8.25 6.06 -3.88
C HIS A 117 -7.60 7.44 -3.80
N GLY A 118 -6.30 7.59 -4.07
CA GLY A 118 -5.48 8.79 -3.93
C GLY A 118 -6.13 10.09 -4.42
N VAL A 119 -7.07 10.62 -3.65
CA VAL A 119 -7.87 11.81 -4.07
C VAL A 119 -7.02 13.07 -4.20
N GLU A 120 -5.87 13.11 -3.54
CA GLU A 120 -4.90 14.19 -3.64
C GLU A 120 -3.63 13.80 -4.43
N ALA A 121 -3.67 12.70 -5.20
CA ALA A 121 -2.52 12.24 -5.98
C ALA A 121 -2.00 13.30 -6.95
N TYR A 122 -2.89 14.16 -7.48
CA TYR A 122 -2.52 15.27 -8.36
C TYR A 122 -1.52 16.24 -7.73
N LYS A 123 -1.48 16.37 -6.40
CA LYS A 123 -0.54 17.26 -5.69
C LYS A 123 0.90 16.74 -5.69
N ILE A 124 1.08 15.45 -5.90
CA ILE A 124 2.36 14.75 -5.90
C ILE A 124 2.53 13.88 -7.15
N ALA A 125 1.90 14.27 -8.24
CA ALA A 125 1.89 13.47 -9.46
C ALA A 125 3.30 13.20 -10.00
N ASP A 126 4.17 14.21 -9.98
CA ASP A 126 5.58 14.09 -10.38
C ASP A 126 6.34 13.07 -9.51
N LEU A 127 6.15 13.13 -8.18
CA LEU A 127 6.76 12.16 -7.26
C LEU A 127 6.28 10.73 -7.54
N LEU A 128 4.98 10.53 -7.81
CA LEU A 128 4.46 9.22 -8.17
C LEU A 128 5.05 8.70 -9.49
N ALA A 129 5.24 9.60 -10.46
CA ALA A 129 5.86 9.27 -11.74
C ALA A 129 7.34 8.89 -11.56
N ASP A 130 8.12 9.69 -10.85
CA ASP A 130 9.54 9.47 -10.58
C ASP A 130 9.77 8.13 -9.85
N GLU A 131 8.92 7.80 -8.89
CA GLU A 131 8.98 6.54 -8.15
C GLU A 131 8.38 5.34 -8.90
N GLY A 132 7.77 5.55 -10.06
CA GLY A 132 7.11 4.50 -10.84
C GLY A 132 5.90 3.88 -10.13
N ILE A 133 5.20 4.66 -9.29
CA ILE A 133 4.06 4.20 -8.50
C ILE A 133 2.77 4.42 -9.28
N CYS A 134 1.96 3.38 -9.42
CA CYS A 134 0.63 3.47 -10.02
C CYS A 134 -0.38 4.10 -9.05
N ALA A 135 -1.43 4.68 -9.61
CA ALA A 135 -2.53 5.24 -8.84
C ALA A 135 -3.88 4.74 -9.36
N ALA A 136 -4.62 4.04 -8.50
CA ALA A 136 -6.01 3.64 -8.78
C ALA A 136 -6.95 4.71 -8.21
N LEU A 137 -7.42 5.60 -9.08
CA LEU A 137 -8.08 6.85 -8.69
C LEU A 137 -9.59 6.80 -8.91
N TRP A 138 -10.31 7.68 -8.20
CA TRP A 138 -11.73 7.95 -8.39
C TRP A 138 -11.96 9.31 -9.02
N ALA A 139 -13.00 9.42 -9.82
CA ALA A 139 -13.30 10.65 -10.55
C ALA A 139 -14.17 11.65 -9.78
N ASP A 140 -14.92 11.20 -8.77
CA ASP A 140 -16.06 11.94 -8.22
C ASP A 140 -16.29 11.81 -6.72
N TRP A 141 -15.23 11.68 -5.95
CA TRP A 141 -15.31 11.50 -4.48
C TRP A 141 -15.11 12.80 -3.68
N TRP A 142 -15.31 13.92 -4.29
CA TRP A 142 -15.17 15.19 -3.59
C TRP A 142 -16.13 15.30 -2.39
N GLY A 143 -15.57 15.67 -1.24
CA GLY A 143 -16.31 16.09 -0.05
C GLY A 143 -17.11 15.01 0.68
N PHE A 144 -17.04 13.73 0.29
CA PHE A 144 -17.80 12.69 1.00
C PHE A 144 -17.27 12.41 2.42
N LYS A 145 -16.03 12.83 2.71
CA LYS A 145 -15.41 12.87 4.03
C LYS A 145 -14.24 13.85 4.05
N HIS A 146 -13.71 14.17 5.23
CA HIS A 146 -12.63 15.14 5.40
C HIS A 146 -11.39 14.85 4.56
N GLU A 147 -10.95 13.60 4.47
CA GLU A 147 -9.78 13.22 3.67
C GLU A 147 -9.99 13.36 2.15
N ALA A 148 -11.23 13.48 1.70
CA ALA A 148 -11.57 13.66 0.30
C ALA A 148 -11.99 15.10 -0.03
N TYR A 149 -11.75 16.05 0.87
CA TYR A 149 -12.24 17.42 0.70
C TYR A 149 -11.53 18.16 -0.44
N ASP A 150 -10.24 17.93 -0.63
CA ASP A 150 -9.43 18.57 -1.67
C ASP A 150 -9.40 17.79 -3.00
N MET A 151 -10.28 16.82 -3.18
CA MET A 151 -10.37 16.08 -4.43
C MET A 151 -10.76 17.00 -5.59
N THR A 152 -10.17 16.78 -6.75
CA THR A 152 -10.56 17.40 -8.03
C THR A 152 -10.86 16.33 -9.08
N ILE A 153 -11.83 16.61 -9.96
CA ILE A 153 -12.14 15.73 -11.09
C ILE A 153 -10.99 15.62 -12.10
N ALA A 154 -10.08 16.61 -12.10
CA ALA A 154 -8.88 16.59 -12.94
C ALA A 154 -7.75 15.68 -12.41
N ASN A 155 -7.91 15.09 -11.21
CA ASN A 155 -6.90 14.28 -10.54
C ASN A 155 -6.30 13.21 -11.46
N ILE A 156 -7.15 12.42 -12.12
CA ILE A 156 -6.72 11.33 -13.02
C ILE A 156 -5.89 11.89 -14.18
N ALA A 157 -6.39 12.94 -14.84
CA ALA A 157 -5.71 13.54 -15.99
C ALA A 157 -4.34 14.14 -15.63
N ILE A 158 -4.22 14.78 -14.45
CA ILE A 158 -2.95 15.35 -13.98
C ILE A 158 -1.94 14.23 -13.69
N VAL A 159 -2.36 13.17 -13.02
CA VAL A 159 -1.48 12.03 -12.70
C VAL A 159 -1.05 11.29 -13.98
N ASP A 160 -1.95 11.10 -14.93
CA ASP A 160 -1.65 10.49 -16.23
C ASP A 160 -0.64 11.32 -17.03
N GLN A 161 -0.83 12.64 -17.08
CA GLN A 161 0.09 13.56 -17.77
C GLN A 161 1.50 13.58 -17.16
N ALA A 162 1.63 13.49 -15.83
CA ALA A 162 2.93 13.44 -15.16
C ALA A 162 3.76 12.21 -15.59
N ARG A 163 3.10 11.13 -16.01
CA ARG A 163 3.75 9.92 -16.54
C ARG A 163 3.85 9.90 -18.07
N GLU A 164 3.70 11.03 -18.74
CA GLU A 164 3.68 11.13 -20.21
C GLU A 164 2.63 10.21 -20.87
N GLY A 165 1.48 10.01 -20.21
CA GLY A 165 0.42 9.14 -20.69
C GLY A 165 0.74 7.63 -20.62
N THR A 166 1.74 7.22 -19.84
CA THR A 166 2.16 5.81 -19.66
C THR A 166 1.58 5.16 -18.39
N GLY A 167 0.58 5.81 -17.80
CA GLY A 167 -0.06 5.38 -16.55
C GLY A 167 -0.84 4.06 -16.61
#